data_198f6efbe95919b471e8d06e569518ed
#
_entry.id   198f6efbe95919b471e8d06e569518ed
#
_cell.length_a   1.000
_cell.length_b   1.000
_cell.length_c   1.000
_cell.angle_alpha   90.00
_cell.angle_beta   90.00
_cell.angle_gamma   90.00
#
_symmetry.space_group_name_H-M   'P 1'
#
loop_
_entity.id
_entity.type
_entity.pdbx_description
1 polymer ?
#
loop_
_entity_poly.entity_id
_entity_poly.type
_entity_poly.pdbx_seq_one_letter_code
_entity_poly.pdbx_strand_id
1 'polypeptide(L)'
;MSGVVVLVSYRSLPEHRDTARREIGELIAMVQEIEPDCAGITMLQDASDPTRFMLIEHWPSQEVFLGPHMQQPHIQSFIQRAGAFLAGPPDISFWHPGGA
;
A
#
# COMPACT_ATOMS: atom_id res chain seq x y z
N MET A 1 10.18 -13.61 17.06
CA MET A 1 8.91 -13.13 16.49
C MET A 1 9.13 -12.44 15.17
N SER A 2 8.51 -12.89 14.22
CA SER A 2 8.77 -12.36 12.91
C SER A 2 7.50 -11.79 12.31
N GLY A 3 7.51 -10.53 12.02
CA GLY A 3 6.52 -9.94 11.18
C GLY A 3 6.80 -10.25 9.73
N VAL A 4 6.02 -9.64 8.87
CA VAL A 4 6.21 -9.70 7.44
C VAL A 4 6.34 -8.29 6.89
N VAL A 5 7.20 -8.13 5.90
CA VAL A 5 7.30 -6.88 5.14
C VAL A 5 6.49 -7.08 3.87
N VAL A 6 5.55 -6.15 3.60
CA VAL A 6 4.71 -6.21 2.42
C VAL A 6 5.13 -5.08 1.50
N LEU A 7 5.47 -5.43 0.26
CA LEU A 7 5.78 -4.43 -0.77
C LEU A 7 4.57 -4.32 -1.68
N VAL A 8 4.04 -3.11 -1.80
CA VAL A 8 2.88 -2.83 -2.64
C VAL A 8 3.32 -1.83 -3.71
N SER A 9 3.32 -2.25 -4.95
CA SER A 9 3.76 -1.42 -6.07
C SER A 9 2.56 -0.97 -6.87
N TYR A 10 2.42 0.35 -7.04
CA TYR A 10 1.34 0.96 -7.82
C TYR A 10 1.91 1.68 -9.03
N ARG A 11 1.12 1.72 -10.10
CA ARG A 11 1.39 2.58 -11.24
C ARG A 11 0.17 3.45 -11.49
N SER A 12 0.37 4.77 -11.52
CA SER A 12 -0.73 5.68 -11.82
C SER A 12 -0.94 5.80 -13.32
N LEU A 13 -2.14 6.24 -13.70
CA LEU A 13 -2.33 6.80 -15.04
C LEU A 13 -1.46 8.04 -15.16
N PRO A 14 -0.81 8.28 -16.32
CA PRO A 14 0.16 9.37 -16.44
C PRO A 14 -0.39 10.74 -16.06
N GLU A 15 -1.61 11.03 -16.47
CA GLU A 15 -2.23 12.33 -16.21
C GLU A 15 -2.84 12.46 -14.82
N HIS A 16 -2.83 11.37 -14.03
CA HIS A 16 -3.44 11.32 -12.70
C HIS A 16 -2.45 10.99 -11.59
N ARG A 17 -1.15 11.22 -11.84
CA ARG A 17 -0.12 10.87 -10.85
C ARG A 17 -0.27 11.66 -9.54
N ASP A 18 -0.66 12.93 -9.63
CA ASP A 18 -0.82 13.74 -8.43
C ASP A 18 -2.04 13.28 -7.63
N THR A 19 -3.12 12.91 -8.30
CA THR A 19 -4.29 12.32 -7.67
C THR A 19 -3.92 11.01 -6.99
N ALA A 20 -3.18 10.13 -7.69
CA ALA A 20 -2.74 8.85 -7.13
C ALA A 20 -1.90 9.07 -5.88
N ARG A 21 -0.95 9.99 -5.93
CA ARG A 21 -0.08 10.29 -4.80
C ARG A 21 -0.88 10.72 -3.58
N ARG A 22 -1.86 11.61 -3.79
CA ARG A 22 -2.71 12.09 -2.71
C ARG A 22 -3.59 10.98 -2.15
N GLU A 23 -4.22 10.20 -3.03
CA GLU A 23 -5.13 9.13 -2.60
C GLU A 23 -4.38 8.03 -1.83
N ILE A 24 -3.21 7.65 -2.32
CA ILE A 24 -2.37 6.66 -1.62
C ILE A 24 -1.92 7.21 -0.27
N GLY A 25 -1.51 8.48 -0.23
CA GLY A 25 -1.09 9.12 1.02
C GLY A 25 -2.20 9.18 2.05
N GLU A 26 -3.42 9.49 1.62
CA GLU A 26 -4.57 9.51 2.52
C GLU A 26 -4.92 8.12 3.02
N LEU A 27 -4.80 7.12 2.16
CA LEU A 27 -5.02 5.73 2.56
C LEU A 27 -4.01 5.31 3.63
N ILE A 28 -2.74 5.64 3.43
CA ILE A 28 -1.69 5.32 4.41
C ILE A 28 -2.01 5.96 5.76
N ALA A 29 -2.40 7.22 5.76
CA ALA A 29 -2.75 7.91 7.00
C ALA A 29 -3.90 7.22 7.71
N MET A 30 -4.92 6.79 6.97
CA MET A 30 -6.08 6.10 7.51
C MET A 30 -5.69 4.75 8.12
N VAL A 31 -4.86 3.98 7.41
CA VAL A 31 -4.39 2.68 7.90
C VAL A 31 -3.62 2.86 9.20
N GLN A 32 -2.71 3.82 9.24
CA GLN A 32 -1.89 4.03 10.43
C GLN A 32 -2.69 4.54 11.61
N GLU A 33 -3.79 5.23 11.36
CA GLU A 33 -4.66 5.72 12.43
C GLU A 33 -5.59 4.63 12.96
N ILE A 34 -6.14 3.79 12.08
CA ILE A 34 -7.24 2.88 12.42
C ILE A 34 -6.77 1.45 12.68
N GLU A 35 -5.70 1.00 12.01
CA GLU A 35 -5.29 -0.41 12.05
C GLU A 35 -4.05 -0.57 12.93
N PRO A 36 -4.21 -0.94 14.20
CA PRO A 36 -3.07 -1.05 15.12
C PRO A 36 -2.10 -2.16 14.75
N ASP A 37 -2.52 -3.13 13.95
CA ASP A 37 -1.62 -4.21 13.51
C ASP A 37 -0.56 -3.74 12.52
N CYS A 38 -0.79 -2.60 11.86
CA CYS A 38 0.21 -2.05 10.96
C CYS A 38 1.28 -1.31 11.76
N ALA A 39 2.52 -1.80 11.69
CA ALA A 39 3.63 -1.20 12.43
C ALA A 39 4.23 0.01 11.71
N GLY A 40 3.90 0.22 10.47
CA GLY A 40 4.34 1.39 9.73
C GLY A 40 4.28 1.18 8.24
N ILE A 41 4.16 2.28 7.50
CA ILE A 41 4.16 2.30 6.04
C ILE A 41 5.06 3.43 5.57
N THR A 42 6.00 3.10 4.68
CA THR A 42 6.80 4.10 3.98
C THR A 42 6.39 4.14 2.52
N MET A 43 6.12 5.33 2.01
CA MET A 43 5.76 5.53 0.61
C MET A 43 6.95 6.10 -0.15
N LEU A 44 7.29 5.47 -1.27
CA LEU A 44 8.36 5.91 -2.16
C LEU A 44 7.78 6.19 -3.54
N GLN A 45 8.33 7.18 -4.21
CA GLN A 45 8.04 7.46 -5.61
C GLN A 45 9.31 7.26 -6.40
N ASP A 46 9.20 6.58 -7.56
CA ASP A 46 10.35 6.28 -8.38
C ASP A 46 11.01 7.58 -8.87
N ALA A 47 12.32 7.67 -8.68
CA ALA A 47 13.07 8.88 -9.03
C ALA A 47 13.09 9.12 -10.55
N SER A 48 12.94 8.07 -11.35
CA SER A 48 13.00 8.17 -12.82
C SER A 48 11.62 8.11 -13.47
N ASP A 49 10.62 7.60 -12.77
CA ASP A 49 9.27 7.42 -13.31
C ASP A 49 8.25 7.83 -12.26
N PRO A 50 7.75 9.07 -12.30
CA PRO A 50 6.85 9.59 -11.28
C PRO A 50 5.46 8.92 -11.25
N THR A 51 5.17 8.02 -12.20
CA THR A 51 3.93 7.24 -12.15
C THR A 51 4.06 6.00 -11.28
N ARG A 52 5.25 5.66 -10.80
CA ARG A 52 5.46 4.46 -9.99
C ARG A 52 5.62 4.81 -8.53
N PHE A 53 4.85 4.10 -7.70
CA PHE A 53 4.89 4.25 -6.25
C PHE A 53 5.13 2.90 -5.60
N MET A 54 5.87 2.89 -4.51
CA MET A 54 6.14 1.69 -3.74
C MET A 54 5.81 1.95 -2.29
N LEU A 55 5.02 1.07 -1.68
CA LEU A 55 4.78 1.10 -0.24
C LEU A 55 5.57 -0.04 0.40
N ILE A 56 6.25 0.29 1.49
CA ILE A 56 6.92 -0.69 2.33
C ILE A 56 6.14 -0.73 3.63
N GLU A 57 5.46 -1.86 3.89
CA GLU A 57 4.54 -1.98 5.01
C GLU A 57 5.00 -3.08 5.96
N HIS A 58 4.77 -2.89 7.25
CA HIS A 58 5.15 -3.86 8.28
C HIS A 58 3.90 -4.37 8.97
N TRP A 59 3.68 -5.68 8.89
CA TRP A 59 2.49 -6.35 9.41
C TRP A 59 2.89 -7.55 10.26
N PRO A 60 2.02 -7.99 11.20
CA PRO A 60 2.35 -9.17 12.03
C PRO A 60 2.47 -10.44 11.21
N SER A 61 1.64 -10.61 10.17
CA SER A 61 1.64 -11.80 9.34
C SER A 61 1.00 -11.52 8.00
N GLN A 62 1.23 -12.41 7.06
CA GLN A 62 0.58 -12.36 5.75
C GLN A 62 -0.93 -12.52 5.88
N GLU A 63 -1.37 -13.37 6.80
CA GLU A 63 -2.79 -13.61 7.03
C GLU A 63 -3.52 -12.37 7.52
N VAL A 64 -2.89 -11.59 8.38
CA VAL A 64 -3.48 -10.34 8.87
C VAL A 64 -3.65 -9.34 7.71
N PHE A 65 -2.64 -9.25 6.85
CA PHE A 65 -2.71 -8.35 5.69
C PHE A 65 -3.81 -8.79 4.73
N LEU A 66 -3.83 -10.08 4.36
CA LEU A 66 -4.76 -10.59 3.35
C LEU A 66 -6.19 -10.74 3.88
N GLY A 67 -6.35 -10.92 5.19
CA GLY A 67 -7.66 -11.08 5.81
C GLY A 67 -8.23 -9.77 6.35
N PRO A 68 -8.05 -9.48 7.64
CA PRO A 68 -8.69 -8.32 8.27
C PRO A 68 -8.38 -6.99 7.59
N HIS A 69 -7.12 -6.78 7.17
CA HIS A 69 -6.74 -5.53 6.51
C HIS A 69 -7.54 -5.31 5.23
N MET A 70 -7.63 -6.33 4.39
CA MET A 70 -8.31 -6.20 3.09
C MET A 70 -9.82 -6.04 3.24
N GLN A 71 -10.40 -6.36 4.41
CA GLN A 71 -11.82 -6.20 4.67
C GLN A 71 -12.17 -4.82 5.22
N GLN A 72 -11.20 -3.99 5.53
CA GLN A 72 -11.46 -2.67 6.11
C GLN A 72 -12.22 -1.78 5.13
N PRO A 73 -13.19 -0.97 5.63
CA PRO A 73 -13.97 -0.11 4.75
C PRO A 73 -13.11 0.88 3.95
N HIS A 74 -12.05 1.41 4.55
CA HIS A 74 -11.17 2.35 3.86
C HIS A 74 -10.40 1.68 2.73
N ILE A 75 -10.04 0.40 2.88
CA ILE A 75 -9.38 -0.37 1.83
C ILE A 75 -10.35 -0.65 0.69
N GLN A 76 -11.56 -1.11 1.03
CA GLN A 76 -12.58 -1.42 0.02
C GLN A 76 -12.97 -0.16 -0.76
N SER A 77 -13.12 0.96 -0.08
CA SER A 77 -13.41 2.24 -0.72
C SER A 77 -12.29 2.66 -1.68
N PHE A 78 -11.02 2.51 -1.25
CA PHE A 78 -9.88 2.83 -2.10
C PHE A 78 -9.88 1.96 -3.36
N ILE A 79 -10.10 0.64 -3.21
CA ILE A 79 -10.13 -0.28 -4.35
C ILE A 79 -11.21 0.13 -5.35
N GLN A 80 -12.39 0.52 -4.86
CA GLN A 80 -13.49 0.93 -5.72
C GLN A 80 -13.18 2.20 -6.52
N ARG A 81 -12.39 3.13 -5.93
CA ARG A 81 -12.03 4.39 -6.58
C ARG A 81 -10.77 4.30 -7.42
N ALA A 82 -9.96 3.26 -7.22
CA ALA A 82 -8.61 3.20 -7.75
C ALA A 82 -8.52 3.29 -9.27
N GLY A 83 -9.50 2.75 -9.98
CA GLY A 83 -9.52 2.79 -11.43
C GLY A 83 -9.54 4.18 -12.04
N ALA A 84 -9.92 5.20 -11.25
CA ALA A 84 -9.92 6.58 -11.73
C ALA A 84 -8.51 7.17 -11.83
N PHE A 85 -7.52 6.61 -11.12
CA PHE A 85 -6.18 7.18 -11.09
C PHE A 85 -5.05 6.15 -11.20
N LEU A 86 -5.35 4.84 -11.07
CA LEU A 86 -4.35 3.79 -11.21
C LEU A 86 -4.49 3.07 -12.54
N ALA A 87 -3.35 2.70 -13.13
CA ALA A 87 -3.31 2.02 -14.42
C ALA A 87 -3.68 0.53 -14.34
N GLY A 88 -3.79 -0.03 -13.14
CA GLY A 88 -4.15 -1.42 -12.92
C GLY A 88 -4.02 -1.77 -11.45
N PRO A 89 -4.27 -3.03 -11.08
CA PRO A 89 -4.12 -3.46 -9.70
C PRO A 89 -2.65 -3.40 -9.27
N PRO A 90 -2.38 -3.24 -7.98
CA PRO A 90 -1.01 -3.23 -7.49
C PRO A 90 -0.37 -4.60 -7.54
N ASP A 91 0.96 -4.62 -7.64
CA ASP A 91 1.75 -5.83 -7.39
C ASP A 91 2.06 -5.89 -5.91
N ILE A 92 1.72 -7.00 -5.28
CA ILE A 92 1.92 -7.18 -3.85
C ILE A 92 2.82 -8.38 -3.62
N SER A 93 3.83 -8.20 -2.78
CA SER A 93 4.75 -9.29 -2.44
C SER A 93 5.04 -9.28 -0.95
N PHE A 94 5.36 -10.46 -0.42
CA PHE A 94 5.56 -10.66 1.01
C PHE A 94 6.99 -11.12 1.25
N TRP A 95 7.64 -10.52 2.24
CA TRP A 95 9.04 -10.72 2.52
C TRP A 95 9.26 -10.91 4.01
N HIS A 96 10.12 -11.84 4.37
CA HIS A 96 10.58 -11.95 5.74
C HIS A 96 11.87 -11.15 5.88
N PRO A 97 12.06 -10.45 7.02
CA PRO A 97 13.33 -9.78 7.26
C PRO A 97 14.47 -10.80 7.17
N GLY A 98 15.46 -10.49 6.34
CA GLY A 98 16.60 -11.36 6.15
C GLY A 98 17.67 -11.10 7.17
N GLY A 99 18.63 -12.03 7.28
CA GLY A 99 19.83 -11.84 8.06
C GLY A 99 19.62 -11.81 9.56
N ALA A 100 18.51 -12.25 10.01
CA ALA A 100 18.20 -12.21 11.46
C ALA A 100 18.95 -13.27 12.24
#